data_c853b124cdb7e454e0c1049567536dfb
#
_entry.id   c853b124cdb7e454e0c1049567536dfb
#
_cell.length_a   1.000
_cell.length_b   1.000
_cell.length_c   1.000
_cell.angle_alpha   90.00
_cell.angle_beta   90.00
_cell.angle_gamma   90.00
#
_symmetry.space_group_name_H-M   'P 1'
#
loop_
_entity.id
_entity.type
_entity.pdbx_description
1 polymer ?
#
loop_
_entity_poly.entity_id
_entity_poly.type
_entity_poly.pdbx_seq_one_letter_code
_entity_poly.pdbx_strand_id
1 'polypeptide(L)'
;IAIYPDSFSLSWNQGRGGFLFAGAFLAAELIGLKYVIPKKRFFYCIPLVALTIAYYISLEFGVHDYIMSLVDVFGVLEYSWPWLFDFAVMAIFVTASLAILFGRKWIRIGPAGPIFLAGNAIILALDSFFPYDTLGPLQYIVPYFVQANVWVITVLDLGVATARDNLMFLNGDFGPFALQVFWPSAGVHSIIIYSLVMMAFLIKMRIPRNRKIIYFI
;
A
#
# COMPACT_ATOMS: atom_id res chain seq x y z
N ILE A 1 4.65 -19.63 1.21
CA ILE A 1 4.74 -19.73 -0.27
C ILE A 1 4.31 -21.13 -0.72
N ALA A 2 4.89 -22.20 -0.18
CA ALA A 2 4.54 -23.58 -0.55
C ALA A 2 3.09 -23.95 -0.21
N ILE A 3 2.51 -23.34 0.82
CA ILE A 3 1.16 -23.64 1.32
C ILE A 3 0.07 -22.82 0.60
N TYR A 4 0.43 -21.63 0.08
CA TYR A 4 -0.50 -20.72 -0.60
C TYR A 4 0.13 -20.15 -1.88
N PRO A 5 0.19 -20.93 -2.97
CA PRO A 5 0.78 -20.49 -4.23
C PRO A 5 0.06 -19.27 -4.83
N ASP A 6 -1.25 -19.16 -4.62
CA ASP A 6 -2.08 -18.07 -5.15
C ASP A 6 -1.82 -16.71 -4.48
N SER A 7 -1.09 -16.68 -3.36
CA SER A 7 -0.74 -15.43 -2.68
C SER A 7 0.10 -14.48 -3.54
N PHE A 8 0.72 -14.96 -4.60
CA PHE A 8 1.49 -14.16 -5.55
C PHE A 8 0.72 -13.78 -6.81
N SER A 9 -0.44 -14.40 -7.08
CA SER A 9 -1.30 -14.04 -8.19
C SER A 9 -2.09 -12.77 -7.92
N LEU A 10 -2.20 -12.37 -6.65
CA LEU A 10 -2.85 -11.14 -6.23
C LEU A 10 -1.91 -9.95 -6.40
N SER A 11 -2.48 -8.78 -6.62
CA SER A 11 -1.71 -7.54 -6.66
C SER A 11 -0.91 -7.36 -5.38
N TRP A 12 0.27 -6.76 -5.48
CA TRP A 12 1.22 -6.60 -4.36
C TRP A 12 0.67 -5.85 -3.14
N ASN A 13 -0.42 -5.12 -3.26
CA ASN A 13 -1.14 -4.43 -2.19
C ASN A 13 -2.35 -5.22 -1.63
N GLN A 14 -2.73 -6.30 -2.30
CA GLN A 14 -3.84 -7.16 -1.91
C GLN A 14 -3.34 -8.59 -1.89
N GLY A 15 -2.64 -8.94 -0.86
CA GLY A 15 -2.09 -10.27 -0.72
C GLY A 15 -0.80 -10.29 0.07
N ARG A 16 -0.36 -11.49 0.43
CA ARG A 16 0.82 -11.73 1.25
C ARG A 16 2.13 -11.32 0.56
N GLY A 17 2.11 -11.11 -0.75
CA GLY A 17 3.23 -10.55 -1.50
C GLY A 17 3.64 -9.17 -1.00
N GLY A 18 2.71 -8.33 -0.55
CA GLY A 18 3.00 -7.03 0.05
C GLY A 18 3.89 -7.12 1.30
N PHE A 19 3.77 -8.19 2.09
CA PHE A 19 4.64 -8.40 3.25
C PHE A 19 6.08 -8.70 2.87
N LEU A 20 6.31 -9.35 1.73
CA LEU A 20 7.67 -9.58 1.19
C LEU A 20 8.31 -8.26 0.76
N PHE A 21 7.56 -7.35 0.15
CA PHE A 21 8.07 -6.01 -0.18
C PHE A 21 8.44 -5.23 1.08
N ALA A 22 7.58 -5.26 2.11
CA ALA A 22 7.91 -4.64 3.40
C ALA A 22 9.17 -5.23 4.02
N GLY A 23 9.31 -6.56 3.97
CA GLY A 23 10.51 -7.28 4.42
C GLY A 23 11.75 -6.90 3.62
N ALA A 24 11.64 -6.77 2.30
CA ALA A 24 12.73 -6.33 1.44
C ALA A 24 13.16 -4.89 1.74
N PHE A 25 12.21 -3.97 1.95
CA PHE A 25 12.53 -2.59 2.37
C PHE A 25 13.25 -2.57 3.71
N LEU A 26 12.77 -3.33 4.70
CA LEU A 26 13.43 -3.44 5.99
C LEU A 26 14.83 -4.03 5.87
N ALA A 27 15.00 -5.11 5.11
CA ALA A 27 16.30 -5.72 4.87
C ALA A 27 17.25 -4.70 4.24
N ALA A 28 16.84 -4.00 3.19
CA ALA A 28 17.64 -2.97 2.53
C ALA A 28 18.05 -1.83 3.48
N GLU A 29 17.18 -1.46 4.42
CA GLU A 29 17.47 -0.41 5.40
C GLU A 29 18.37 -0.87 6.55
N LEU A 30 18.29 -2.15 6.92
CA LEU A 30 19.04 -2.70 8.05
C LEU A 30 20.39 -3.31 7.63
N ILE A 31 20.58 -3.62 6.35
CA ILE A 31 21.88 -4.12 5.84
C ILE A 31 22.97 -3.08 6.10
N GLY A 32 24.07 -3.53 6.69
CA GLY A 32 25.23 -2.69 7.00
C GLY A 32 25.05 -1.77 8.21
N LEU A 33 23.93 -1.89 8.94
CA LEU A 33 23.70 -1.11 10.15
C LEU A 33 24.67 -1.53 11.28
N LYS A 34 25.59 -0.64 11.62
CA LYS A 34 26.51 -0.82 12.77
C LYS A 34 25.83 -0.37 14.07
N TYR A 35 24.78 -1.06 14.49
CA TYR A 35 24.07 -0.77 15.72
C TYR A 35 24.01 -2.01 16.61
N VAL A 36 24.53 -1.91 17.82
CA VAL A 36 24.48 -3.00 18.80
C VAL A 36 23.15 -2.95 19.52
N ILE A 37 22.32 -3.96 19.32
CA ILE A 37 21.03 -4.09 19.98
C ILE A 37 21.24 -4.88 21.27
N PRO A 38 20.84 -4.34 22.44
CA PRO A 38 20.89 -5.09 23.69
C PRO A 38 20.01 -6.35 23.63
N LYS A 39 20.57 -7.50 24.02
CA LYS A 39 19.85 -8.79 24.00
C LYS A 39 18.48 -8.74 24.68
N LYS A 40 18.35 -7.99 25.77
CA LYS A 40 17.08 -7.81 26.49
C LYS A 40 15.97 -7.26 25.61
N ARG A 41 16.26 -6.43 24.63
CA ARG A 41 15.25 -5.87 23.72
C ARG A 41 14.64 -6.92 22.78
N PHE A 42 15.40 -7.94 22.40
CA PHE A 42 14.86 -9.06 21.63
C PHE A 42 13.82 -9.84 22.42
N PHE A 43 14.03 -10.02 23.72
CA PHE A 43 13.04 -10.70 24.56
C PHE A 43 11.73 -9.93 24.65
N TYR A 44 11.74 -8.62 24.59
CA TYR A 44 10.51 -7.81 24.55
C TYR A 44 9.75 -7.92 23.23
N CYS A 45 10.40 -8.36 22.15
CA CYS A 45 9.72 -8.62 20.89
C CYS A 45 8.99 -9.98 20.86
N ILE A 46 9.35 -10.93 21.75
CA ILE A 46 8.73 -12.27 21.76
C ILE A 46 7.21 -12.21 21.94
N PRO A 47 6.65 -11.45 22.90
CA PRO A 47 5.20 -11.32 23.01
C PRO A 47 4.53 -10.76 21.76
N LEU A 48 5.18 -9.81 21.07
CA LEU A 48 4.62 -9.28 19.81
C LEU A 48 4.61 -10.34 18.71
N VAL A 49 5.67 -11.12 18.58
CA VAL A 49 5.72 -12.26 17.65
C VAL A 49 4.62 -13.25 17.98
N ALA A 50 4.48 -13.63 19.25
CA ALA A 50 3.45 -14.56 19.70
C ALA A 50 2.03 -14.04 19.41
N LEU A 51 1.75 -12.76 19.66
CA LEU A 51 0.46 -12.12 19.37
C LEU A 51 0.17 -12.10 17.86
N THR A 52 1.17 -11.78 17.05
CA THR A 52 1.02 -11.76 15.59
C THR A 52 0.75 -13.16 15.04
N ILE A 53 1.48 -14.17 15.53
CA ILE A 53 1.23 -15.58 15.16
C ILE A 53 -0.16 -16.00 15.61
N ALA A 54 -0.56 -15.67 16.85
CA ALA A 54 -1.89 -15.97 17.38
C ALA A 54 -2.99 -15.34 16.53
N TYR A 55 -2.82 -14.10 16.06
CA TYR A 55 -3.76 -13.46 15.14
C TYR A 55 -3.92 -14.29 13.86
N TYR A 56 -2.82 -14.62 13.15
CA TYR A 56 -2.92 -15.38 11.90
C TYR A 56 -3.45 -16.80 12.10
N ILE A 57 -3.15 -17.44 13.21
CA ILE A 57 -3.77 -18.73 13.58
C ILE A 57 -5.26 -18.54 13.83
N SER A 58 -5.67 -17.49 14.54
CA SER A 58 -7.08 -17.26 14.89
C SER A 58 -7.96 -17.00 13.66
N LEU A 59 -7.40 -16.55 12.53
CA LEU A 59 -8.14 -16.41 11.27
C LEU A 59 -8.73 -17.75 10.81
N GLU A 60 -8.01 -18.86 11.02
CA GLU A 60 -8.48 -20.22 10.69
C GLU A 60 -9.53 -20.73 11.70
N PHE A 61 -9.67 -20.10 12.88
CA PHE A 61 -10.59 -20.47 13.95
C PHE A 61 -11.80 -19.53 14.06
N GLY A 62 -12.21 -18.89 12.96
CA GLY A 62 -13.43 -18.11 12.86
C GLY A 62 -13.28 -16.60 13.04
N VAL A 63 -12.07 -16.08 13.30
CA VAL A 63 -11.84 -14.63 13.31
C VAL A 63 -12.01 -14.06 11.90
N HIS A 64 -11.63 -14.81 10.85
CA HIS A 64 -11.89 -14.42 9.47
C HIS A 64 -13.38 -14.23 9.21
N ASP A 65 -14.21 -15.20 9.60
CA ASP A 65 -15.67 -15.15 9.43
C ASP A 65 -16.30 -13.98 10.21
N TYR A 66 -15.78 -13.72 11.41
CA TYR A 66 -16.19 -12.55 12.18
C TYR A 66 -15.84 -11.24 11.46
N ILE A 67 -14.62 -11.10 10.93
CA ILE A 67 -14.22 -9.93 10.15
C ILE A 67 -15.13 -9.77 8.92
N MET A 68 -15.44 -10.86 8.22
CA MET A 68 -16.33 -10.85 7.06
C MET A 68 -17.77 -10.50 7.43
N SER A 69 -18.28 -10.90 8.58
CA SER A 69 -19.62 -10.52 9.04
C SER A 69 -19.79 -9.01 9.27
N LEU A 70 -18.69 -8.29 9.47
CA LEU A 70 -18.72 -6.83 9.63
C LEU A 70 -18.89 -6.10 8.28
N VAL A 71 -18.68 -6.78 7.16
CA VAL A 71 -18.87 -6.20 5.81
C VAL A 71 -20.28 -5.66 5.64
N ASP A 72 -21.29 -6.48 5.95
CA ASP A 72 -22.70 -6.09 5.85
C ASP A 72 -23.06 -4.98 6.86
N VAL A 73 -22.47 -5.02 8.06
CA VAL A 73 -22.73 -4.05 9.13
C VAL A 73 -22.23 -2.66 8.75
N PHE A 74 -21.05 -2.58 8.12
CA PHE A 74 -20.43 -1.30 7.76
C PHE A 74 -20.68 -0.89 6.30
N GLY A 75 -21.28 -1.78 5.47
CA GLY A 75 -21.50 -1.53 4.05
C GLY A 75 -20.21 -1.31 3.27
N VAL A 76 -19.15 -2.04 3.62
CA VAL A 76 -17.81 -1.90 3.03
C VAL A 76 -17.58 -2.92 1.92
N LEU A 77 -16.54 -2.69 1.10
CA LEU A 77 -16.17 -3.61 0.03
C LEU A 77 -15.52 -4.88 0.60
N GLU A 78 -16.17 -6.01 0.38
CA GLU A 78 -15.78 -7.33 0.88
C GLU A 78 -14.32 -7.70 0.54
N TYR A 79 -13.88 -7.39 -0.66
CA TYR A 79 -12.57 -7.81 -1.19
C TYR A 79 -11.38 -7.17 -0.45
N SER A 80 -11.45 -5.90 -0.09
CA SER A 80 -10.35 -5.17 0.55
C SER A 80 -10.37 -5.24 2.08
N TRP A 81 -11.53 -5.57 2.64
CA TRP A 81 -11.77 -5.52 4.07
C TRP A 81 -10.87 -6.44 4.90
N PRO A 82 -10.75 -7.76 4.63
CA PRO A 82 -9.88 -8.64 5.41
C PRO A 82 -8.40 -8.26 5.27
N TRP A 83 -7.95 -7.84 4.09
CA TRP A 83 -6.57 -7.42 3.87
C TRP A 83 -6.20 -6.15 4.65
N LEU A 84 -7.16 -5.26 4.91
CA LEU A 84 -6.96 -4.10 5.77
C LEU A 84 -6.46 -4.52 7.15
N PHE A 85 -7.10 -5.52 7.77
CA PHE A 85 -6.70 -6.01 9.11
C PHE A 85 -5.33 -6.67 9.07
N ASP A 86 -5.04 -7.48 8.07
CA ASP A 86 -3.75 -8.14 7.91
C ASP A 86 -2.61 -7.13 7.79
N PHE A 87 -2.76 -6.11 6.95
CA PHE A 87 -1.76 -5.05 6.80
C PHE A 87 -1.65 -4.18 8.05
N ALA A 88 -2.75 -3.89 8.73
CA ALA A 88 -2.74 -3.12 9.98
C ALA A 88 -1.99 -3.87 11.08
N VAL A 89 -2.26 -5.16 11.27
CA VAL A 89 -1.57 -6.01 12.25
C VAL A 89 -0.07 -6.07 11.95
N MET A 90 0.32 -6.29 10.69
CA MET A 90 1.72 -6.32 10.30
C MET A 90 2.39 -4.95 10.44
N ALA A 91 1.70 -3.85 10.14
CA ALA A 91 2.23 -2.50 10.35
C ALA A 91 2.50 -2.23 11.83
N ILE A 92 1.57 -2.60 12.71
CA ILE A 92 1.73 -2.47 14.17
C ILE A 92 2.88 -3.35 14.65
N PHE A 93 2.93 -4.61 14.23
CA PHE A 93 3.99 -5.55 14.62
C PHE A 93 5.38 -5.02 14.25
N VAL A 94 5.57 -4.62 12.99
CA VAL A 94 6.87 -4.17 12.50
C VAL A 94 7.26 -2.84 13.16
N THR A 95 6.33 -1.90 13.29
CA THR A 95 6.57 -0.60 13.93
C THR A 95 6.94 -0.76 15.40
N ALA A 96 6.17 -1.55 16.15
CA ALA A 96 6.41 -1.80 17.56
C ALA A 96 7.74 -2.55 17.79
N SER A 97 8.04 -3.55 16.95
CA SER A 97 9.31 -4.28 17.00
C SER A 97 10.50 -3.35 16.79
N LEU A 98 10.46 -2.49 15.77
CA LEU A 98 11.51 -1.51 15.52
C LEU A 98 11.61 -0.47 16.65
N ALA A 99 10.49 -0.03 17.20
CA ALA A 99 10.46 0.89 18.33
C ALA A 99 11.09 0.28 19.60
N ILE A 100 10.84 -1.00 19.87
CA ILE A 100 11.46 -1.73 20.98
C ILE A 100 12.97 -1.90 20.74
N LEU A 101 13.36 -2.33 19.55
CA LEU A 101 14.77 -2.61 19.22
C LEU A 101 15.62 -1.33 19.20
N PHE A 102 15.13 -0.26 18.58
CA PHE A 102 15.90 0.95 18.29
C PHE A 102 15.44 2.19 19.08
N GLY A 103 14.34 2.10 19.86
CA GLY A 103 13.73 3.23 20.54
C GLY A 103 13.29 4.29 19.51
N ARG A 104 13.28 5.56 19.88
CA ARG A 104 12.87 6.68 18.99
C ARG A 104 13.69 6.82 17.71
N LYS A 105 14.83 6.13 17.61
CA LYS A 105 15.69 6.19 16.43
C LYS A 105 15.17 5.35 15.25
N TRP A 106 14.18 4.48 15.48
CA TRP A 106 13.65 3.60 14.44
C TRP A 106 13.19 4.36 13.17
N ILE A 107 12.59 5.56 13.33
CA ILE A 107 12.15 6.41 12.21
C ILE A 107 13.30 6.79 11.26
N ARG A 108 14.55 6.84 11.78
CA ARG A 108 15.74 7.14 10.98
C ARG A 108 16.50 5.89 10.54
N ILE A 109 16.19 4.75 11.12
CA ILE A 109 16.89 3.49 10.86
C ILE A 109 16.16 2.68 9.79
N GLY A 110 14.87 2.44 9.98
CA GLY A 110 14.08 1.57 9.12
C GLY A 110 12.61 2.01 8.99
N PRO A 111 12.31 3.20 8.45
CA PRO A 111 10.94 3.68 8.33
C PRO A 111 10.19 3.10 7.12
N ALA A 112 10.88 2.61 6.06
CA ALA A 112 10.24 2.28 4.80
C ALA A 112 9.27 1.10 4.92
N GLY A 113 9.66 0.04 5.63
CA GLY A 113 8.78 -1.10 5.87
C GLY A 113 7.48 -0.73 6.61
N PRO A 114 7.57 -0.10 7.80
CA PRO A 114 6.38 0.40 8.52
C PRO A 114 5.50 1.34 7.70
N ILE A 115 6.09 2.30 7.00
CA ILE A 115 5.34 3.27 6.18
C ILE A 115 4.65 2.58 5.02
N PHE A 116 5.31 1.62 4.38
CA PHE A 116 4.72 0.82 3.31
C PHE A 116 3.51 0.02 3.81
N LEU A 117 3.64 -0.69 4.93
CA LEU A 117 2.54 -1.48 5.50
C LEU A 117 1.38 -0.61 5.96
N ALA A 118 1.65 0.48 6.67
CA ALA A 118 0.63 1.41 7.13
C ALA A 118 -0.05 2.13 5.95
N GLY A 119 0.71 2.51 4.93
CA GLY A 119 0.18 3.09 3.70
C GLY A 119 -0.77 2.16 2.98
N ASN A 120 -0.41 0.87 2.83
CA ASN A 120 -1.31 -0.12 2.27
C ASN A 120 -2.58 -0.31 3.11
N ALA A 121 -2.47 -0.35 4.44
CA ALA A 121 -3.64 -0.43 5.31
C ALA A 121 -4.59 0.77 5.10
N ILE A 122 -4.04 1.99 5.00
CA ILE A 122 -4.83 3.20 4.73
C ILE A 122 -5.52 3.12 3.36
N ILE A 123 -4.80 2.66 2.33
CA ILE A 123 -5.38 2.52 0.99
C ILE A 123 -6.49 1.48 0.98
N LEU A 124 -6.28 0.33 1.61
CA LEU A 124 -7.29 -0.72 1.73
C LEU A 124 -8.52 -0.23 2.52
N ALA A 125 -8.32 0.62 3.53
CA ALA A 125 -9.41 1.29 4.23
C ALA A 125 -10.20 2.21 3.28
N LEU A 126 -9.51 3.04 2.50
CA LEU A 126 -10.15 3.90 1.52
C LEU A 126 -10.91 3.10 0.45
N ASP A 127 -10.33 1.99 -0.03
CA ASP A 127 -10.96 1.05 -0.94
C ASP A 127 -12.23 0.44 -0.36
N SER A 128 -12.17 0.03 0.91
CA SER A 128 -13.29 -0.60 1.59
C SER A 128 -14.46 0.35 1.80
N PHE A 129 -14.19 1.58 2.26
CA PHE A 129 -15.24 2.58 2.55
C PHE A 129 -15.70 3.35 1.31
N PHE A 130 -14.90 3.41 0.25
CA PHE A 130 -15.21 4.11 -1.00
C PHE A 130 -15.03 3.16 -2.19
N PRO A 131 -16.00 2.26 -2.44
CA PRO A 131 -15.97 1.35 -3.58
C PRO A 131 -15.75 2.08 -4.91
N TYR A 132 -15.31 1.36 -5.93
CA TYR A 132 -14.84 1.91 -7.22
C TYR A 132 -15.83 2.82 -7.93
N ASP A 133 -17.12 2.61 -7.74
CA ASP A 133 -18.22 3.36 -8.33
C ASP A 133 -18.65 4.58 -7.50
N THR A 134 -18.10 4.74 -6.30
CA THR A 134 -18.39 5.88 -5.45
C THR A 134 -17.35 6.98 -5.60
N LEU A 135 -17.80 8.25 -5.47
CA LEU A 135 -16.92 9.41 -5.47
C LEU A 135 -16.12 9.51 -4.16
N GLY A 136 -15.20 8.60 -3.95
CA GLY A 136 -14.24 8.69 -2.86
C GLY A 136 -13.23 9.82 -3.05
N PRO A 137 -12.52 10.23 -1.99
CA PRO A 137 -11.60 11.37 -2.06
C PRO A 137 -10.53 11.23 -3.14
N LEU A 138 -10.11 10.01 -3.46
CA LEU A 138 -9.10 9.76 -4.49
C LEU A 138 -9.67 9.81 -5.92
N GLN A 139 -10.99 9.69 -6.09
CA GLN A 139 -11.64 9.79 -7.39
C GLN A 139 -11.50 11.19 -8.01
N TYR A 140 -11.38 12.25 -7.19
CA TYR A 140 -11.16 13.61 -7.69
C TYR A 140 -9.82 13.78 -8.43
N ILE A 141 -8.86 12.88 -8.23
CA ILE A 141 -7.55 12.92 -8.92
C ILE A 141 -7.65 12.26 -10.30
N VAL A 142 -8.60 11.36 -10.52
CA VAL A 142 -8.72 10.55 -11.74
C VAL A 142 -8.87 11.37 -13.01
N PRO A 143 -9.68 12.46 -13.08
CA PRO A 143 -9.81 13.26 -14.30
C PRO A 143 -8.46 13.80 -14.82
N TYR A 144 -7.56 14.16 -13.93
CA TYR A 144 -6.21 14.64 -14.32
C TYR A 144 -5.38 13.53 -14.97
N PHE A 145 -5.48 12.29 -14.48
CA PHE A 145 -4.82 11.13 -15.07
C PHE A 145 -5.43 10.76 -16.42
N VAL A 146 -6.77 10.80 -16.54
CA VAL A 146 -7.46 10.56 -17.81
C VAL A 146 -7.01 11.58 -18.84
N GLN A 147 -6.95 12.85 -18.46
CA GLN A 147 -6.53 13.93 -19.35
C GLN A 147 -5.06 13.80 -19.76
N ALA A 148 -4.18 13.40 -18.83
CA ALA A 148 -2.78 13.13 -19.13
C ALA A 148 -2.63 11.95 -20.11
N ASN A 149 -3.39 10.88 -19.95
CA ASN A 149 -3.37 9.74 -20.88
C ASN A 149 -3.86 10.15 -22.28
N VAL A 150 -4.96 10.91 -22.37
CA VAL A 150 -5.46 11.43 -23.64
C VAL A 150 -4.41 12.31 -24.31
N TRP A 151 -3.72 13.17 -23.55
CA TRP A 151 -2.63 14.00 -24.08
C TRP A 151 -1.48 13.13 -24.64
N VAL A 152 -1.06 12.09 -23.92
CA VAL A 152 -0.02 11.15 -24.40
C VAL A 152 -0.45 10.44 -25.68
N ILE A 153 -1.69 9.93 -25.76
CA ILE A 153 -2.22 9.27 -26.94
C ILE A 153 -2.20 10.23 -28.14
N THR A 154 -2.59 11.49 -27.93
CA THR A 154 -2.64 12.51 -28.97
C THR A 154 -1.22 12.91 -29.43
N VAL A 155 -0.28 13.12 -28.49
CA VAL A 155 1.09 13.52 -28.83
C VAL A 155 1.86 12.41 -29.54
N LEU A 156 1.60 11.16 -29.21
CA LEU A 156 2.23 10.00 -29.85
C LEU A 156 1.50 9.55 -31.12
N ASP A 157 0.43 10.25 -31.53
CA ASP A 157 -0.38 9.94 -32.70
C ASP A 157 -0.89 8.48 -32.73
N LEU A 158 -1.26 7.97 -31.53
CA LEU A 158 -1.71 6.59 -31.35
C LEU A 158 -3.20 6.41 -31.68
N GLY A 159 -3.95 7.49 -31.87
CA GLY A 159 -5.37 7.48 -32.18
C GLY A 159 -6.09 8.75 -31.70
N VAL A 160 -7.40 8.79 -31.93
CA VAL A 160 -8.24 9.91 -31.46
C VAL A 160 -8.80 9.57 -30.10
N ALA A 161 -8.45 10.38 -29.10
CA ALA A 161 -8.91 10.23 -27.73
C ALA A 161 -9.49 11.54 -27.20
N THR A 162 -10.56 11.46 -26.41
CA THR A 162 -11.14 12.59 -25.70
C THR A 162 -11.46 12.20 -24.25
N ALA A 163 -11.35 13.16 -23.33
CA ALA A 163 -11.61 12.98 -21.91
C ALA A 163 -12.86 13.75 -21.49
N ARG A 164 -13.69 13.10 -20.68
CA ARG A 164 -14.78 13.76 -19.97
C ARG A 164 -14.85 13.19 -18.54
N ASP A 165 -14.40 13.96 -17.56
CA ASP A 165 -14.28 13.54 -16.18
C ASP A 165 -13.43 12.25 -16.05
N ASN A 166 -14.01 11.16 -15.58
CA ASN A 166 -13.37 9.86 -15.45
C ASN A 166 -13.61 8.94 -16.67
N LEU A 167 -14.22 9.46 -17.74
CA LEU A 167 -14.46 8.74 -18.98
C LEU A 167 -13.42 9.13 -20.03
N MET A 168 -12.83 8.12 -20.64
CA MET A 168 -11.95 8.26 -21.80
C MET A 168 -12.65 7.63 -23.01
N PHE A 169 -12.89 8.44 -24.03
CA PHE A 169 -13.45 7.99 -25.30
C PHE A 169 -12.31 7.81 -26.29
N LEU A 170 -12.22 6.62 -26.83
CA LEU A 170 -11.18 6.24 -27.78
C LEU A 170 -11.85 5.83 -29.10
N ASN A 171 -11.27 6.25 -30.22
CA ASN A 171 -11.65 5.79 -31.53
C ASN A 171 -10.51 4.96 -32.11
N GLY A 172 -10.69 3.66 -32.16
CA GLY A 172 -9.72 2.70 -32.67
C GLY A 172 -10.20 2.02 -33.92
N ASP A 173 -9.41 1.11 -34.47
CA ASP A 173 -9.69 0.37 -35.72
C ASP A 173 -11.00 -0.46 -35.68
N PHE A 174 -11.43 -0.85 -34.49
CA PHE A 174 -12.67 -1.61 -34.25
C PHE A 174 -13.89 -0.73 -33.91
N GLY A 175 -13.75 0.59 -34.02
CA GLY A 175 -14.80 1.56 -33.74
C GLY A 175 -14.60 2.32 -32.42
N PRO A 176 -15.54 3.24 -32.10
CA PRO A 176 -15.46 4.03 -30.86
C PRO A 176 -15.84 3.19 -29.64
N PHE A 177 -15.09 3.33 -28.57
CA PHE A 177 -15.42 2.77 -27.26
C PHE A 177 -15.15 3.77 -26.13
N ALA A 178 -15.86 3.60 -25.02
CA ALA A 178 -15.69 4.42 -23.83
C ALA A 178 -15.11 3.56 -22.70
N LEU A 179 -14.08 4.07 -22.06
CA LEU A 179 -13.45 3.46 -20.90
C LEU A 179 -13.72 4.32 -19.68
N GLN A 180 -14.36 3.78 -18.66
CA GLN A 180 -14.49 4.43 -17.37
C GLN A 180 -13.27 4.08 -16.51
N VAL A 181 -12.61 5.12 -16.02
CA VAL A 181 -11.39 4.98 -15.22
C VAL A 181 -11.72 5.26 -13.75
N PHE A 182 -11.37 4.33 -12.89
CA PHE A 182 -11.50 4.45 -11.45
C PHE A 182 -10.13 4.70 -10.82
N TRP A 183 -10.10 5.29 -9.62
CA TRP A 183 -8.87 5.67 -8.95
C TRP A 183 -7.85 4.53 -8.77
N PRO A 184 -8.23 3.23 -8.52
CA PRO A 184 -7.25 2.16 -8.47
C PRO A 184 -6.65 1.83 -9.83
N SER A 185 -7.48 1.81 -10.90
CA SER A 185 -7.03 1.53 -12.27
C SER A 185 -6.25 2.68 -12.90
N ALA A 186 -6.43 3.91 -12.42
CA ALA A 186 -5.65 5.07 -12.85
C ALA A 186 -4.18 5.06 -12.36
N GLY A 187 -3.77 4.04 -11.60
CA GLY A 187 -2.43 3.97 -11.03
C GLY A 187 -2.21 4.87 -9.80
N VAL A 188 -3.24 5.54 -9.32
CA VAL A 188 -3.19 6.41 -8.12
C VAL A 188 -2.68 5.63 -6.91
N HIS A 189 -3.07 4.39 -6.76
CA HIS A 189 -2.61 3.44 -5.78
C HIS A 189 -1.08 3.33 -5.73
N SER A 190 -0.48 3.02 -6.88
CA SER A 190 0.97 2.85 -7.00
C SER A 190 1.71 4.15 -6.69
N ILE A 191 1.19 5.28 -7.18
CA ILE A 191 1.79 6.60 -6.94
C ILE A 191 1.80 6.93 -5.45
N ILE A 192 0.69 6.69 -4.73
CA ILE A 192 0.64 6.93 -3.29
C ILE A 192 1.67 6.09 -2.56
N ILE A 193 1.75 4.79 -2.86
CA ILE A 193 2.69 3.90 -2.18
C ILE A 193 4.14 4.25 -2.51
N TYR A 194 4.47 4.51 -3.78
CA TYR A 194 5.82 4.96 -4.14
C TYR A 194 6.18 6.28 -3.47
N SER A 195 5.23 7.22 -3.39
CA SER A 195 5.43 8.48 -2.69
C SER A 195 5.71 8.29 -1.20
N LEU A 196 4.98 7.39 -0.53
CA LEU A 196 5.19 7.07 0.88
C LEU A 196 6.55 6.43 1.11
N VAL A 197 6.95 5.47 0.28
CA VAL A 197 8.26 4.82 0.36
C VAL A 197 9.38 5.82 0.08
N MET A 198 9.25 6.65 -0.96
CA MET A 198 10.21 7.70 -1.27
C MET A 198 10.34 8.68 -0.09
N MET A 199 9.22 9.11 0.49
CA MET A 199 9.24 9.96 1.68
C MET A 199 9.98 9.31 2.86
N ALA A 200 9.81 8.00 3.08
CA ALA A 200 10.52 7.26 4.11
C ALA A 200 12.04 7.29 3.89
N PHE A 201 12.50 7.04 2.64
CA PHE A 201 13.92 7.16 2.30
C PHE A 201 14.45 8.58 2.48
N LEU A 202 13.69 9.59 2.05
CA LEU A 202 14.08 10.99 2.23
C LEU A 202 14.16 11.43 3.70
N ILE A 203 13.34 10.86 4.59
CA ILE A 203 13.45 11.07 6.03
C ILE A 203 14.82 10.58 6.55
N LYS A 204 15.26 9.42 6.07
CA LYS A 204 16.54 8.81 6.44
C LYS A 204 17.75 9.58 5.93
N MET A 205 17.66 10.20 4.75
CA MET A 205 18.75 10.91 4.13
C MET A 205 19.10 12.20 4.87
N ARG A 206 20.40 12.42 5.13
CA ARG A 206 20.93 13.64 5.78
C ARG A 206 21.15 14.76 4.74
N ILE A 207 20.09 15.18 4.06
CA ILE A 207 20.12 16.28 3.08
C ILE A 207 19.27 17.45 3.59
N PRO A 208 19.60 18.70 3.18
CA PRO A 208 18.79 19.87 3.49
C PRO A 208 17.34 19.71 3.03
N ARG A 209 16.39 20.26 3.79
CA ARG A 209 14.95 20.12 3.55
C ARG A 209 14.56 20.54 2.12
N ASN A 210 15.12 21.63 1.62
CA ASN A 210 14.83 22.15 0.27
C ASN A 210 15.21 21.14 -0.83
N ARG A 211 16.33 20.43 -0.68
CA ARG A 211 16.72 19.39 -1.65
C ARG A 211 15.83 18.13 -1.54
N LYS A 212 15.29 17.84 -0.35
CA LYS A 212 14.34 16.70 -0.21
C LYS A 212 13.08 16.92 -1.02
N ILE A 213 12.57 18.16 -1.07
CA ILE A 213 11.40 18.53 -1.87
C ILE A 213 11.69 18.29 -3.36
N ILE A 214 12.86 18.73 -3.84
CA ILE A 214 13.27 18.56 -5.26
C ILE A 214 13.38 17.07 -5.63
N TYR A 215 13.85 16.21 -4.72
CA TYR A 215 13.96 14.77 -4.98
C TYR A 215 12.62 14.02 -4.84
N PHE A 216 11.63 14.66 -4.24
CA PHE A 216 10.29 14.06 -4.09
C PHE A 216 9.38 14.33 -5.29
N ILE A 217 9.58 15.46 -5.99
CA ILE A 217 8.85 15.85 -7.20
C ILE A 217 9.47 15.19 -8.42
#